data_17ae11fb29080b0881a33c4c541188f6
#
_entry.id   17ae11fb29080b0881a33c4c541188f6
#
_cell.length_a   1.000
_cell.length_b   1.000
_cell.length_c   1.000
_cell.angle_alpha   90.00
_cell.angle_beta   90.00
_cell.angle_gamma   90.00
#
_symmetry.space_group_name_H-M   'P 1'
#
loop_
_entity.id
_entity.type
_entity.pdbx_description
1 polymer ?
#
loop_
_entity_poly.entity_id
_entity_poly.type
_entity_poly.pdbx_seq_one_letter_code
_entity_poly.pdbx_strand_id
1 'polypeptide(L)' 'MPSIGARCHELRVRDEGKQWRLVCRTDPDAILVVDLFQKSTQKTPKQAIARCRQRLRQHDENRS' A
#
# COMPACT_ATOMS: atom_id res chain seq x y z
N MET A 1 -7.04 -0.02 4.28
CA MET A 1 -6.84 -1.47 4.51
C MET A 1 -6.50 -1.71 5.98
N PRO A 2 -7.41 -2.32 6.73
CA PRO A 2 -7.16 -2.54 8.17
C PRO A 2 -5.94 -3.42 8.44
N SER A 3 -5.60 -4.33 7.52
CA SER A 3 -4.47 -5.23 7.71
C SER A 3 -3.12 -4.51 7.64
N ILE A 4 -3.07 -3.32 7.07
CA ILE A 4 -1.84 -2.51 6.98
C ILE A 4 -1.91 -1.33 7.95
N GLY A 5 -3.05 -0.65 8.02
CA GLY A 5 -3.25 0.48 8.91
C GLY A 5 -4.58 1.14 8.67
N ALA A 6 -5.08 1.89 9.68
CA ALA A 6 -6.41 2.47 9.63
C ALA A 6 -6.62 3.49 8.52
N ARG A 7 -5.54 4.19 8.13
CA ARG A 7 -5.60 5.22 7.08
C ARG A 7 -5.05 4.75 5.74
N CYS A 8 -4.80 3.45 5.61
CA CYS A 8 -4.29 2.88 4.38
C CYS A 8 -5.42 2.45 3.45
N HIS A 9 -5.23 2.69 2.17
CA HIS A 9 -6.21 2.38 1.14
C HIS A 9 -5.53 1.62 0.00
N GLU A 10 -6.29 0.73 -0.62
CA GLU A 10 -5.84 0.00 -1.79
C GLU A 10 -6.65 0.49 -2.99
N LEU A 11 -5.95 0.96 -4.02
CA LEU A 11 -6.57 1.41 -5.26
C LEU A 11 -6.29 0.40 -6.35
N ARG A 12 -7.30 0.19 -7.20
CA ARG A 12 -7.18 -0.69 -8.36
C ARG A 12 -6.77 0.14 -9.56
N VAL A 13 -5.70 -0.29 -10.22
CA VAL A 13 -5.23 0.33 -11.45
C VAL A 13 -5.19 -0.73 -12.53
N ARG A 14 -5.82 -0.45 -13.68
CA ARG A 14 -5.77 -1.35 -14.84
C ARG A 14 -4.97 -0.67 -15.93
N ASP A 15 -3.94 -1.36 -16.43
CA ASP A 15 -3.09 -0.86 -17.49
C ASP A 15 -2.67 -2.00 -18.40
N GLU A 16 -2.92 -1.85 -19.70
CA GLU A 16 -2.57 -2.83 -20.74
C GLU A 16 -3.06 -4.25 -20.42
N GLY A 17 -4.29 -4.36 -19.92
CA GLY A 17 -4.87 -5.65 -19.56
C GLY A 17 -4.36 -6.26 -18.29
N LYS A 18 -3.44 -5.58 -17.59
CA LYS A 18 -2.90 -6.03 -16.32
C LYS A 18 -3.56 -5.29 -15.17
N GLN A 19 -3.76 -6.00 -14.07
CA GLN A 19 -4.35 -5.41 -12.87
C GLN A 19 -3.24 -5.13 -11.85
N TRP A 20 -3.21 -3.87 -11.41
CA TRP A 20 -2.24 -3.41 -10.42
C TRP A 20 -2.96 -2.96 -9.17
N ARG A 21 -2.28 -3.05 -8.04
CA ARG A 21 -2.77 -2.54 -6.77
C ARG A 21 -1.81 -1.50 -6.25
N LEU A 22 -2.36 -0.34 -5.94
CA LEU A 22 -1.60 0.77 -5.36
C LEU A 22 -2.01 0.91 -3.90
N VAL A 23 -1.05 0.79 -2.99
CA VAL A 23 -1.29 0.96 -1.55
C VAL A 23 -0.82 2.34 -1.14
N CYS A 24 -1.69 3.11 -0.51
CA CYS A 24 -1.35 4.45 -0.05
C CYS A 24 -1.93 4.70 1.33
N ARG A 25 -1.30 5.64 2.07
CA ARG A 25 -1.78 6.08 3.38
C ARG A 25 -2.11 7.58 3.30
N THR A 26 -3.29 7.93 3.81
CA THR A 26 -3.73 9.32 3.84
C THR A 26 -3.24 9.97 5.13
N ASP A 27 -2.33 10.93 5.01
CA ASP A 27 -1.84 11.73 6.13
C ASP A 27 -2.49 13.12 6.06
N PRO A 28 -2.50 13.88 7.19
CA PRO A 28 -3.13 15.20 7.21
C PRO A 28 -2.54 16.20 6.21
N ASP A 29 -1.26 16.05 5.87
CA ASP A 29 -0.55 16.98 5.00
C ASP A 29 -0.23 16.39 3.62
N ALA A 30 -0.41 15.09 3.40
CA ALA A 30 -0.04 14.46 2.14
C ALA A 30 -0.63 13.06 2.01
N ILE A 31 -0.58 12.54 0.79
CA ILE A 31 -0.90 11.13 0.52
C ILE A 31 0.43 10.41 0.26
N LEU A 32 0.72 9.40 1.08
CA LEU A 32 1.95 8.63 0.98
C LEU A 32 1.70 7.37 0.15
N VAL A 33 2.40 7.24 -0.98
CA VAL A 33 2.37 6.02 -1.77
C VAL A 33 3.31 5.01 -1.14
N VAL A 34 2.77 3.88 -0.68
CA VAL A 34 3.52 2.88 0.06
C VAL A 34 4.08 1.82 -0.87
N ASP A 35 3.25 1.30 -1.76
CA ASP A 35 3.67 0.20 -2.65
C ASP A 35 2.77 0.13 -3.88
N LEU A 36 3.32 -0.46 -4.94
CA LEU A 36 2.58 -0.77 -6.17
C LEU A 36 3.00 -2.16 -6.61
N PHE A 37 2.02 -3.04 -6.80
CA PHE A 37 2.31 -4.40 -7.22
C PHE A 37 1.24 -4.93 -8.17
N GLN A 38 1.64 -5.85 -9.04
CA GLN A 38 0.71 -6.52 -9.95
C GLN A 38 -0.01 -7.63 -9.18
N LYS A 39 -1.33 -7.67 -9.30
CA LYS A 39 -2.15 -8.63 -8.58
C LYS A 39 -2.69 -9.68 -9.55
N SER A 40 -2.31 -10.92 -9.35
CA SER A 40 -2.80 -12.05 -10.13
C SER A 40 -3.92 -12.82 -9.43
N THR A 41 -4.18 -12.52 -8.15
CA THR A 41 -5.21 -13.16 -7.35
C THR A 41 -6.13 -12.12 -6.72
N GLN A 42 -7.27 -12.56 -6.17
CA GLN A 42 -8.19 -11.64 -5.52
C GLN A 42 -7.73 -11.16 -4.15
N LYS A 43 -6.79 -11.88 -3.54
CA LYS A 43 -6.29 -11.53 -2.21
C LYS A 43 -4.96 -10.83 -2.31
N THR A 44 -4.76 -9.82 -1.47
CA THR A 44 -3.48 -9.15 -1.35
C THR A 44 -2.45 -10.12 -0.75
N PRO A 45 -1.29 -10.33 -1.41
CA PRO A 45 -0.28 -11.25 -0.89
C PRO A 45 0.21 -10.83 0.50
N LYS A 46 0.44 -11.81 1.36
CA LYS A 46 0.96 -11.55 2.71
C LYS A 46 2.31 -10.83 2.67
N GLN A 47 3.13 -11.16 1.68
CA GLN A 47 4.42 -10.51 1.50
C GLN A 47 4.27 -9.02 1.22
N ALA A 48 3.27 -8.65 0.42
CA ALA A 48 3.01 -7.24 0.11
C ALA A 48 2.55 -6.50 1.36
N ILE A 49 1.70 -7.12 2.18
CA ILE A 49 1.22 -6.52 3.43
C ILE A 49 2.39 -6.28 4.38
N ALA A 50 3.25 -7.29 4.56
CA ALA A 50 4.41 -7.18 5.43
C ALA A 50 5.36 -6.07 4.95
N ARG A 51 5.58 -5.99 3.63
CA ARG A 51 6.44 -4.97 3.04
C ARG A 51 5.86 -3.57 3.26
N CYS A 52 4.55 -3.42 3.10
CA CYS A 52 3.89 -2.14 3.33
C CYS A 52 4.02 -1.69 4.78
N ARG A 53 3.81 -2.62 5.72
CA ARG A 53 3.96 -2.31 7.14
C ARG A 53 5.37 -1.87 7.49
N GLN A 54 6.36 -2.56 6.94
CA GLN A 54 7.76 -2.23 7.16
C GLN A 54 8.10 -0.85 6.62
N ARG A 55 7.63 -0.53 5.41
CA ARG A 55 7.88 0.78 4.79
C ARG A 55 7.24 1.90 5.60
N LEU A 56 6.01 1.69 6.07
CA LEU A 56 5.33 2.69 6.88
C LEU A 56 6.05 2.91 8.20
N ARG A 57 6.52 1.83 8.84
CA ARG A 57 7.28 1.94 10.08
C ARG A 57 8.56 2.74 9.86
N GLN A 58 9.31 2.45 8.80
CA GLN A 58 10.53 3.18 8.50
C GLN A 58 10.26 4.66 8.23
N HIS A 59 9.19 4.96 7.50
CA HIS A 59 8.82 6.33 7.22
C HIS A 59 8.49 7.08 8.50
N ASP A 60 7.72 6.47 9.38
CA ASP A 60 7.34 7.09 10.65
C ASP A 60 8.54 7.30 11.57
N GLU A 61 9.47 6.33 11.60
CA GLU A 61 10.70 6.45 12.39
C GLU A 61 11.60 7.56 11.85
N ASN A 62 11.74 7.67 10.54
CA ASN A 62 12.59 8.70 9.92
C ASN A 62 12.01 10.09 10.09
N ARG A 63 10.71 10.17 10.27
CA ARG A 63 9.99 11.43 10.38
C ARG A 63 10.10 12.05 11.77
N SER A 64 10.32 11.23 12.78
CA SER A 64 10.43 11.70 14.17
C SER A 64 11.91 12.07 14.53
#